data_cf9f6441ff39784afc3548dc2575c581
#
_entry.id   cf9f6441ff39784afc3548dc2575c581
#
_cell.length_a   1.000
_cell.length_b   1.000
_cell.length_c   1.000
_cell.angle_alpha   90.00
_cell.angle_beta   90.00
_cell.angle_gamma   90.00
#
_symmetry.space_group_name_H-M   'P 1'
#
loop_
_entity.id
_entity.type
_entity.pdbx_description
1 polymer ?
#
loop_
_entity_poly.entity_id
_entity_poly.type
_entity_poly.pdbx_seq_one_letter_code
_entity_poly.pdbx_strand_id
1 'polypeptide(L)'
;MNSGSHTAESVTLARLPSGVELTTTVHIYRGPDDGPTLYLQAAQHGREINGTETLRRFHDRLPLNSLAGTIVAVPVANPLTFDRVSYTLPEEFDSINPNMNRVWPGDSTGSLHQRMAARLWAYVERADAVVDLHTGSPDMLPHVVYLEGDDRSRAIAEAFGTDLLLSEPADEDAPEAWHRRGFAGKLRVVAATEGIPSITPELAYNKQIVEEVVENGVAGLLDVCRHLGMLPGEPSDREPTIARNHLGQVTAGESGLFRPKPSLDVGQFVPDGAKLGTVYDPTTYREVQTATADRDGLLYALTKEATVTAGDQLASVAEVRDG
;
A
#
# COMPACT_ATOMS: atom_id res chain seq x y z
N MET A 1 11.06 -32.65 18.13
CA MET A 1 10.54 -31.77 17.07
C MET A 1 10.95 -30.34 17.46
N ASN A 2 11.57 -29.61 16.57
CA ASN A 2 11.83 -28.20 16.81
C ASN A 2 10.48 -27.50 16.88
N SER A 3 10.33 -26.55 17.79
CA SER A 3 9.14 -25.69 17.86
C SER A 3 9.46 -24.36 17.17
N GLY A 4 8.45 -23.78 16.53
CA GLY A 4 8.60 -22.43 16.00
C GLY A 4 8.92 -21.42 17.11
N SER A 5 9.59 -20.34 16.75
CA SER A 5 9.99 -19.29 17.70
C SER A 5 9.60 -17.90 17.18
N HIS A 6 9.29 -17.00 18.09
CA HIS A 6 9.01 -15.60 17.82
C HIS A 6 9.89 -14.72 18.70
N THR A 7 10.49 -13.70 18.09
CA THR A 7 11.25 -12.65 18.76
C THR A 7 10.77 -11.28 18.30
N ALA A 8 10.83 -10.30 19.16
CA ALA A 8 10.54 -8.90 18.85
C ALA A 8 11.77 -8.07 19.22
N GLU A 9 12.32 -7.37 18.25
CA GLU A 9 13.55 -6.58 18.37
C GLU A 9 13.24 -5.09 18.18
N SER A 10 13.75 -4.25 19.10
CA SER A 10 13.73 -2.81 18.90
C SER A 10 14.87 -2.40 17.98
N VAL A 11 14.55 -1.80 16.85
CA VAL A 11 15.52 -1.38 15.84
C VAL A 11 15.54 0.14 15.72
N THR A 12 16.70 0.76 15.91
CA THR A 12 16.91 2.19 15.68
C THR A 12 16.97 2.47 14.19
N LEU A 13 15.98 3.21 13.67
CA LEU A 13 15.88 3.61 12.27
C LEU A 13 16.74 4.83 11.96
N ALA A 14 16.67 5.83 12.85
CA ALA A 14 17.40 7.10 12.72
C ALA A 14 17.50 7.79 14.08
N ARG A 15 18.20 8.94 14.12
CA ARG A 15 18.32 9.78 15.32
C ARG A 15 17.90 11.20 14.99
N LEU A 16 17.05 11.78 15.83
CA LEU A 16 16.60 13.16 15.74
C LEU A 16 17.67 14.14 16.24
N PRO A 17 17.61 15.42 15.85
CA PRO A 17 18.55 16.46 16.30
C PRO A 17 18.68 16.60 17.82
N SER A 18 17.60 16.30 18.56
CA SER A 18 17.59 16.27 20.02
C SER A 18 18.38 15.11 20.65
N GLY A 19 18.83 14.16 19.83
CA GLY A 19 19.48 12.93 20.30
C GLY A 19 18.50 11.78 20.55
N VAL A 20 17.20 11.99 20.41
CA VAL A 20 16.19 10.92 20.53
C VAL A 20 16.34 9.95 19.36
N GLU A 21 16.40 8.67 19.68
CA GLU A 21 16.40 7.61 18.69
C GLU A 21 14.96 7.31 18.22
N LEU A 22 14.78 7.26 16.91
CA LEU A 22 13.56 6.77 16.29
C LEU A 22 13.68 5.26 16.18
N THR A 23 12.84 4.54 16.88
CA THR A 23 12.84 3.08 16.89
C THR A 23 11.54 2.51 16.35
N THR A 24 11.63 1.33 15.76
CA THR A 24 10.47 0.48 15.47
C THR A 24 10.70 -0.91 16.04
N THR A 25 9.64 -1.70 16.14
CA THR A 25 9.76 -3.10 16.51
C THR A 25 9.71 -3.96 15.25
N VAL A 26 10.70 -4.84 15.12
CA VAL A 26 10.75 -5.89 14.10
C VAL A 26 10.42 -7.22 14.75
N HIS A 27 9.33 -7.83 14.30
CA HIS A 27 8.94 -9.18 14.74
C HIS A 27 9.54 -10.21 13.79
N ILE A 28 10.19 -11.24 14.33
CA ILE A 28 10.79 -12.32 13.56
C ILE A 28 10.18 -13.64 14.03
N TYR A 29 9.48 -14.30 13.12
CA TYR A 29 8.90 -15.62 13.31
C TYR A 29 9.75 -16.63 12.54
N ARG A 30 10.23 -17.67 13.22
CA ARG A 30 10.98 -18.75 12.61
C ARG A 30 10.21 -20.04 12.80
N GLY A 31 9.89 -20.69 11.72
CA GLY A 31 9.29 -22.00 11.72
C GLY A 31 10.25 -23.10 12.19
N PRO A 32 9.75 -24.31 12.52
CA PRO A 32 10.58 -25.46 12.84
C PRO A 32 11.36 -26.00 11.63
N ASP A 33 10.88 -25.76 10.43
CA ASP A 33 11.46 -26.25 9.16
C ASP A 33 12.07 -25.10 8.35
N ASP A 34 13.07 -25.42 7.55
CA ASP A 34 13.67 -24.48 6.60
C ASP A 34 12.66 -24.10 5.50
N GLY A 35 12.77 -22.87 5.00
CA GLY A 35 11.89 -22.37 3.95
C GLY A 35 12.21 -20.91 3.58
N PRO A 36 11.39 -20.28 2.75
CA PRO A 36 11.62 -18.91 2.31
C PRO A 36 11.47 -17.89 3.42
N THR A 37 11.96 -16.68 3.15
CA THR A 37 11.80 -15.50 4.01
C THR A 37 10.79 -14.55 3.41
N LEU A 38 9.72 -14.27 4.15
CA LEU A 38 8.69 -13.28 3.78
C LEU A 38 8.86 -12.02 4.62
N TYR A 39 9.02 -10.87 3.94
CA TYR A 39 9.03 -9.57 4.61
C TYR A 39 7.64 -8.92 4.51
N LEU A 40 7.14 -8.47 5.65
CA LEU A 40 5.85 -7.79 5.80
C LEU A 40 6.08 -6.43 6.45
N GLN A 41 5.49 -5.37 5.92
CA GLN A 41 5.46 -4.11 6.65
C GLN A 41 4.14 -3.37 6.50
N ALA A 42 3.90 -2.42 7.39
CA ALA A 42 2.77 -1.51 7.37
C ALA A 42 3.17 -0.12 7.86
N ALA A 43 2.27 0.84 7.72
CA ALA A 43 2.40 2.21 8.23
C ALA A 43 3.69 2.91 7.79
N GLN A 44 4.08 2.81 6.50
CA GLN A 44 4.98 3.78 5.89
C GLN A 44 4.38 5.20 5.93
N HIS A 45 3.04 5.25 5.80
CA HIS A 45 2.24 6.44 6.01
C HIS A 45 1.40 6.23 7.28
N GLY A 46 1.58 7.06 8.28
CA GLY A 46 1.07 6.80 9.63
C GLY A 46 -0.46 6.87 9.79
N ARG A 47 -1.17 7.45 8.82
CA ARG A 47 -2.64 7.44 8.80
C ARG A 47 -3.24 6.14 8.26
N GLU A 48 -2.42 5.24 7.72
CA GLU A 48 -2.79 4.00 7.04
C GLU A 48 -2.72 2.82 8.02
N ILE A 49 -3.73 2.68 8.86
CA ILE A 49 -3.68 1.84 10.06
C ILE A 49 -4.21 0.41 9.88
N ASN A 50 -4.97 0.13 8.81
CA ASN A 50 -5.52 -1.22 8.59
C ASN A 50 -4.42 -2.27 8.41
N GLY A 51 -3.29 -1.91 7.75
CA GLY A 51 -2.13 -2.79 7.63
C GLY A 51 -1.51 -3.15 8.98
N THR A 52 -1.38 -2.17 9.89
CA THR A 52 -0.86 -2.41 11.25
C THR A 52 -1.77 -3.36 12.03
N GLU A 53 -3.08 -3.15 11.98
CA GLU A 53 -4.05 -4.04 12.64
C GLU A 53 -4.08 -5.43 12.00
N THR A 54 -3.92 -5.50 10.67
CA THR A 54 -3.78 -6.78 9.95
C THR A 54 -2.57 -7.56 10.48
N LEU A 55 -1.41 -6.94 10.61
CA LEU A 55 -0.20 -7.60 11.16
C LEU A 55 -0.38 -8.02 12.62
N ARG A 56 -1.05 -7.21 13.44
CA ARG A 56 -1.37 -7.58 14.82
C ARG A 56 -2.23 -8.84 14.89
N ARG A 57 -3.31 -8.92 14.10
CA ARG A 57 -4.18 -10.11 14.06
C ARG A 57 -3.52 -11.30 13.40
N PHE A 58 -2.69 -11.08 12.40
CA PHE A 58 -1.87 -12.11 11.78
C PHE A 58 -0.93 -12.76 12.80
N HIS A 59 -0.31 -11.97 13.71
CA HIS A 59 0.47 -12.49 14.82
C HIS A 59 -0.32 -13.49 15.67
N ASP A 60 -1.57 -13.15 16.02
CA ASP A 60 -2.42 -14.00 16.87
C ASP A 60 -2.85 -15.31 16.16
N ARG A 61 -2.90 -15.31 14.81
CA ARG A 61 -3.46 -16.41 14.01
C ARG A 61 -2.42 -17.25 13.28
N LEU A 62 -1.16 -16.81 13.25
CA LEU A 62 -0.09 -17.54 12.56
C LEU A 62 0.15 -18.90 13.24
N PRO A 63 -0.03 -20.03 12.52
CA PRO A 63 0.23 -21.35 13.08
C PRO A 63 1.73 -21.64 13.09
N LEU A 64 2.46 -20.98 13.98
CA LEU A 64 3.92 -20.88 14.00
C LEU A 64 4.64 -22.25 14.01
N ASN A 65 4.04 -23.27 14.64
CA ASN A 65 4.59 -24.63 14.67
C ASN A 65 4.42 -25.37 13.34
N SER A 66 3.64 -24.84 12.40
CA SER A 66 3.48 -25.37 11.03
C SER A 66 4.16 -24.50 9.97
N LEU A 67 4.87 -23.46 10.41
CA LEU A 67 5.58 -22.55 9.53
C LEU A 67 6.87 -23.22 9.01
N ALA A 68 7.14 -23.11 7.71
CA ALA A 68 8.45 -23.35 7.11
C ALA A 68 9.08 -22.00 6.74
N GLY A 69 10.34 -21.79 7.12
CA GLY A 69 11.06 -20.55 6.84
C GLY A 69 10.88 -19.45 7.89
N THR A 70 10.98 -18.21 7.44
CA THR A 70 11.01 -17.03 8.32
C THR A 70 10.05 -15.95 7.84
N ILE A 71 9.32 -15.33 8.78
CA ILE A 71 8.57 -14.10 8.51
C ILE A 71 9.22 -12.97 9.31
N VAL A 72 9.50 -11.85 8.64
CA VAL A 72 9.95 -10.60 9.24
C VAL A 72 8.83 -9.59 9.09
N ALA A 73 8.24 -9.12 10.19
CA ALA A 73 7.12 -8.20 10.16
C ALA A 73 7.44 -6.89 10.90
N VAL A 74 7.18 -5.76 10.24
CA VAL A 74 7.36 -4.40 10.76
C VAL A 74 6.02 -3.67 10.79
N PRO A 75 5.29 -3.70 11.91
CA PRO A 75 3.94 -3.13 12.00
C PRO A 75 3.88 -1.61 11.80
N VAL A 76 4.95 -0.91 12.14
CA VAL A 76 5.07 0.55 12.00
C VAL A 76 6.42 0.87 11.37
N ALA A 77 6.46 0.97 10.03
CA ALA A 77 7.69 1.28 9.31
C ALA A 77 8.13 2.74 9.51
N ASN A 78 7.19 3.65 9.78
CA ASN A 78 7.48 5.06 9.99
C ASN A 78 6.82 5.60 11.28
N PRO A 79 7.50 5.50 12.44
CA PRO A 79 6.98 5.97 13.72
C PRO A 79 6.59 7.45 13.73
N LEU A 80 7.35 8.31 13.03
CA LEU A 80 7.07 9.76 13.01
C LEU A 80 5.75 10.11 12.32
N THR A 81 5.46 9.49 11.18
CA THR A 81 4.18 9.70 10.51
C THR A 81 3.05 9.03 11.27
N PHE A 82 3.32 7.89 11.93
CA PHE A 82 2.34 7.17 12.74
C PHE A 82 1.88 8.00 13.93
N ASP A 83 2.81 8.54 14.73
CA ASP A 83 2.50 9.38 15.89
C ASP A 83 1.77 10.68 15.50
N ARG A 84 1.99 11.16 14.28
CA ARG A 84 1.34 12.37 13.76
C ARG A 84 0.04 12.09 12.99
N VAL A 85 -0.28 10.82 12.76
CA VAL A 85 -1.44 10.40 11.94
C VAL A 85 -1.39 11.06 10.56
N SER A 86 -0.19 11.17 9.96
CA SER A 86 0.05 11.89 8.71
C SER A 86 0.43 10.95 7.56
N TYR A 87 0.29 11.46 6.33
CA TYR A 87 0.74 10.76 5.11
C TYR A 87 2.23 11.00 4.85
N THR A 88 2.69 12.24 5.05
CA THR A 88 4.07 12.65 4.85
C THR A 88 4.60 13.33 6.10
N LEU A 89 5.91 13.52 6.19
CA LEU A 89 6.52 14.38 7.19
C LEU A 89 6.45 15.85 6.77
N PRO A 90 6.32 16.76 7.73
CA PRO A 90 6.54 18.18 7.51
C PRO A 90 8.00 18.45 7.08
N GLU A 91 8.21 19.57 6.38
CA GLU A 91 9.51 20.00 5.88
C GLU A 91 10.59 20.09 6.97
N GLU A 92 10.22 20.44 8.18
CA GLU A 92 11.14 20.56 9.32
C GLU A 92 11.83 19.25 9.71
N PHE A 93 11.24 18.10 9.35
CA PHE A 93 11.83 16.77 9.62
C PHE A 93 12.64 16.25 8.44
N ASP A 94 12.10 16.38 7.23
CA ASP A 94 12.78 15.98 6.00
C ASP A 94 12.29 16.84 4.83
N SER A 95 13.00 17.94 4.57
CA SER A 95 12.67 18.87 3.48
C SER A 95 12.97 18.32 2.09
N ILE A 96 13.80 17.29 2.01
CA ILE A 96 14.25 16.70 0.74
C ILE A 96 13.31 15.57 0.35
N ASN A 97 12.98 14.70 1.29
CA ASN A 97 12.21 13.47 1.06
C ASN A 97 11.06 13.33 2.07
N PRO A 98 9.99 14.12 1.95
CA PRO A 98 8.89 14.09 2.93
C PRO A 98 8.06 12.80 2.91
N ASN A 99 8.21 11.96 1.87
CA ASN A 99 7.53 10.68 1.70
C ASN A 99 8.53 9.52 1.67
N MET A 100 8.48 8.66 2.71
CA MET A 100 9.37 7.51 2.80
C MET A 100 9.20 6.53 1.64
N ASN A 101 7.96 6.37 1.11
CA ASN A 101 7.70 5.49 -0.03
C ASN A 101 8.08 6.14 -1.38
N ARG A 102 9.18 6.88 -1.41
CA ARG A 102 9.82 7.47 -2.60
C ARG A 102 11.34 7.35 -2.56
N VAL A 103 11.88 6.74 -1.50
CA VAL A 103 13.33 6.79 -1.24
C VAL A 103 13.98 5.43 -1.08
N TRP A 104 13.25 4.35 -1.31
CA TRP A 104 13.83 3.01 -1.27
C TRP A 104 14.88 2.82 -2.37
N PRO A 105 15.97 2.05 -2.12
CA PRO A 105 16.29 1.26 -0.92
C PRO A 105 16.83 2.09 0.25
N GLY A 106 16.93 3.41 0.10
CA GLY A 106 17.47 4.32 1.10
C GLY A 106 18.97 4.60 0.94
N ASP A 107 19.48 5.45 1.85
CA ASP A 107 20.89 5.79 1.97
C ASP A 107 21.23 6.03 3.45
N SER A 108 22.17 5.27 4.00
CA SER A 108 22.58 5.37 5.40
C SER A 108 23.24 6.72 5.74
N THR A 109 23.67 7.48 4.74
CA THR A 109 24.26 8.83 4.87
C THR A 109 23.32 9.95 4.44
N GLY A 110 22.16 9.59 3.89
CA GLY A 110 21.19 10.49 3.30
C GLY A 110 20.30 11.23 4.32
N SER A 111 19.12 11.68 3.82
CA SER A 111 18.09 12.34 4.62
C SER A 111 17.46 11.41 5.67
N LEU A 112 16.61 11.93 6.53
CA LEU A 112 15.97 11.15 7.59
C LEU A 112 15.26 9.91 7.06
N HIS A 113 14.37 10.07 6.05
CA HIS A 113 13.65 8.94 5.47
C HIS A 113 14.59 7.97 4.71
N GLN A 114 15.62 8.47 4.04
CA GLN A 114 16.60 7.61 3.39
C GLN A 114 17.34 6.73 4.39
N ARG A 115 17.72 7.27 5.56
CA ARG A 115 18.35 6.47 6.65
C ARG A 115 17.40 5.42 7.20
N MET A 116 16.13 5.77 7.41
CA MET A 116 15.11 4.85 7.90
C MET A 116 14.89 3.71 6.89
N ALA A 117 14.72 4.05 5.61
CA ALA A 117 14.56 3.07 4.53
C ALA A 117 15.78 2.14 4.44
N ALA A 118 17.02 2.66 4.47
CA ALA A 118 18.22 1.86 4.43
C ALA A 118 18.33 0.86 5.61
N ARG A 119 17.83 1.23 6.79
CA ARG A 119 17.80 0.31 7.95
C ARG A 119 16.83 -0.83 7.75
N LEU A 120 15.66 -0.56 7.18
CA LEU A 120 14.66 -1.59 6.90
C LEU A 120 15.04 -2.41 5.66
N TRP A 121 15.71 -1.80 4.69
CA TRP A 121 16.19 -2.50 3.49
C TRP A 121 17.10 -3.68 3.82
N ALA A 122 17.89 -3.61 4.88
CA ALA A 122 18.73 -4.71 5.34
C ALA A 122 17.95 -6.01 5.68
N TYR A 123 16.64 -5.91 5.92
CA TYR A 123 15.75 -7.06 6.05
C TYR A 123 15.11 -7.42 4.71
N VAL A 124 14.71 -6.41 3.92
CA VAL A 124 14.06 -6.59 2.60
C VAL A 124 14.97 -7.32 1.62
N GLU A 125 16.25 -6.92 1.51
CA GLU A 125 17.23 -7.50 0.59
C GLU A 125 17.50 -9.01 0.80
N ARG A 126 17.08 -9.55 1.94
CA ARG A 126 17.21 -10.96 2.31
C ARG A 126 15.90 -11.73 2.19
N ALA A 127 14.84 -11.09 1.76
CA ALA A 127 13.54 -11.70 1.63
C ALA A 127 13.39 -12.35 0.25
N ASP A 128 12.64 -13.43 0.20
CA ASP A 128 12.23 -14.09 -1.04
C ASP A 128 10.95 -13.47 -1.61
N ALA A 129 10.18 -12.76 -0.77
CA ALA A 129 9.00 -12.00 -1.16
C ALA A 129 8.71 -10.84 -0.19
N VAL A 130 8.01 -9.81 -0.67
CA VAL A 130 7.66 -8.61 0.08
C VAL A 130 6.18 -8.29 -0.03
N VAL A 131 5.53 -8.02 1.10
CA VAL A 131 4.17 -7.45 1.16
C VAL A 131 4.22 -6.14 1.95
N ASP A 132 3.91 -5.04 1.27
CA ASP A 132 3.89 -3.69 1.80
C ASP A 132 2.44 -3.21 1.95
N LEU A 133 1.89 -3.33 3.17
CA LEU A 133 0.49 -3.05 3.47
C LEU A 133 0.23 -1.55 3.56
N HIS A 134 -0.59 -1.05 2.67
CA HIS A 134 -1.04 0.33 2.59
C HIS A 134 -2.55 0.46 2.79
N THR A 135 -3.01 1.70 2.83
CA THR A 135 -4.42 2.05 2.91
C THR A 135 -4.65 3.29 2.08
N GLY A 136 -5.53 3.21 1.13
CA GLY A 136 -5.82 4.32 0.23
C GLY A 136 -6.62 5.47 0.85
N SER A 137 -7.12 6.33 -0.02
CA SER A 137 -8.06 7.40 0.35
C SER A 137 -9.41 6.82 0.77
N PRO A 138 -10.28 7.60 1.44
CA PRO A 138 -11.64 7.17 1.72
C PRO A 138 -12.35 6.68 0.46
N ASP A 139 -13.18 5.64 0.60
CA ASP A 139 -13.91 4.98 -0.47
C ASP A 139 -13.04 4.51 -1.65
N MET A 140 -12.18 3.62 -1.33
CA MET A 140 -11.37 2.87 -2.29
C MET A 140 -11.70 1.38 -2.15
N LEU A 141 -11.89 0.70 -3.27
CA LEU A 141 -11.97 -0.76 -3.25
C LEU A 141 -10.66 -1.33 -2.71
N PRO A 142 -10.73 -2.31 -1.80
CA PRO A 142 -9.54 -3.08 -1.46
C PRO A 142 -8.95 -3.72 -2.73
N HIS A 143 -7.67 -3.50 -2.98
CA HIS A 143 -7.01 -4.04 -4.15
C HIS A 143 -5.52 -4.29 -3.89
N VAL A 144 -4.89 -5.04 -4.77
CA VAL A 144 -3.44 -5.25 -4.73
C VAL A 144 -2.80 -4.62 -5.95
N VAL A 145 -1.74 -3.85 -5.73
CA VAL A 145 -0.91 -3.32 -6.81
C VAL A 145 0.36 -4.16 -6.95
N TYR A 146 0.70 -4.53 -8.18
CA TYR A 146 1.94 -5.25 -8.52
C TYR A 146 2.61 -4.62 -9.75
N LEU A 147 3.88 -4.94 -9.98
CA LEU A 147 4.62 -4.42 -11.12
C LEU A 147 4.21 -5.17 -12.40
N GLU A 148 3.82 -4.44 -13.45
CA GLU A 148 3.46 -5.02 -14.75
C GLU A 148 4.67 -5.79 -15.34
N GLY A 149 4.43 -7.01 -15.82
CA GLY A 149 5.49 -7.88 -16.36
C GLY A 149 6.24 -8.73 -15.30
N ASP A 150 5.96 -8.56 -14.02
CA ASP A 150 6.49 -9.46 -12.98
C ASP A 150 5.48 -10.53 -12.60
N ASP A 151 5.59 -11.70 -13.26
CA ASP A 151 4.68 -12.83 -13.05
C ASP A 151 4.72 -13.38 -11.63
N ARG A 152 5.86 -13.28 -10.93
CA ARG A 152 5.96 -13.74 -9.53
C ARG A 152 5.22 -12.80 -8.59
N SER A 153 5.34 -11.49 -8.76
CA SER A 153 4.54 -10.52 -8.02
C SER A 153 3.05 -10.66 -8.32
N ARG A 154 2.68 -10.92 -9.59
CA ARG A 154 1.30 -11.21 -9.98
C ARG A 154 0.76 -12.44 -9.23
N ALA A 155 1.49 -13.54 -9.21
CA ALA A 155 1.06 -14.76 -8.51
C ALA A 155 0.87 -14.54 -7.00
N ILE A 156 1.73 -13.74 -6.35
CA ILE A 156 1.55 -13.35 -4.95
C ILE A 156 0.31 -12.47 -4.76
N ALA A 157 0.05 -11.54 -5.70
CA ALA A 157 -1.15 -10.69 -5.67
C ALA A 157 -2.44 -11.51 -5.82
N GLU A 158 -2.46 -12.49 -6.73
CA GLU A 158 -3.56 -13.44 -6.89
C GLU A 158 -3.77 -14.27 -5.60
N ALA A 159 -2.70 -14.77 -5.00
CA ALA A 159 -2.76 -15.51 -3.74
C ALA A 159 -3.26 -14.65 -2.57
N PHE A 160 -2.92 -13.35 -2.52
CA PHE A 160 -3.45 -12.44 -1.49
C PHE A 160 -4.97 -12.32 -1.54
N GLY A 161 -5.56 -12.42 -2.73
CA GLY A 161 -6.99 -12.70 -2.90
C GLY A 161 -7.93 -11.50 -2.69
N THR A 162 -7.57 -10.30 -3.17
CA THR A 162 -8.54 -9.20 -3.35
C THR A 162 -9.31 -9.36 -4.65
N ASP A 163 -10.51 -8.75 -4.73
CA ASP A 163 -11.35 -8.81 -5.92
C ASP A 163 -10.81 -7.97 -7.09
N LEU A 164 -9.86 -7.08 -6.84
CA LEU A 164 -9.24 -6.21 -7.84
C LEU A 164 -7.71 -6.28 -7.74
N LEU A 165 -7.05 -6.54 -8.87
CA LEU A 165 -5.62 -6.44 -9.02
C LEU A 165 -5.26 -5.34 -10.02
N LEU A 166 -4.33 -4.46 -9.64
CA LEU A 166 -3.84 -3.38 -10.49
C LEU A 166 -2.40 -3.63 -10.91
N SER A 167 -2.15 -3.89 -12.20
CA SER A 167 -0.80 -3.87 -12.75
C SER A 167 -0.33 -2.42 -12.90
N GLU A 168 0.84 -2.09 -12.39
CA GLU A 168 1.45 -0.75 -12.52
C GLU A 168 2.64 -0.82 -13.47
N PRO A 169 2.59 -0.14 -14.63
CA PRO A 169 3.74 -0.05 -15.52
C PRO A 169 4.86 0.74 -14.87
N ALA A 170 6.11 0.38 -15.18
CA ALA A 170 7.30 1.05 -14.71
C ALA A 170 8.25 1.35 -15.89
N ASP A 171 9.32 2.09 -15.60
CA ASP A 171 10.37 2.46 -16.54
C ASP A 171 9.83 3.17 -17.81
N GLU A 172 10.26 2.74 -18.99
CA GLU A 172 9.93 3.41 -20.27
C GLU A 172 8.43 3.34 -20.59
N ASP A 173 7.72 2.31 -20.10
CA ASP A 173 6.28 2.14 -20.33
C ASP A 173 5.42 2.92 -19.32
N ALA A 174 6.06 3.54 -18.31
CA ALA A 174 5.34 4.27 -17.27
C ALA A 174 4.88 5.65 -17.78
N PRO A 175 3.68 6.12 -17.35
CA PRO A 175 3.22 7.46 -17.64
C PRO A 175 4.17 8.53 -17.08
N GLU A 176 4.25 9.72 -17.72
CA GLU A 176 5.04 10.85 -17.20
C GLU A 176 4.72 11.19 -15.73
N ALA A 177 3.46 11.04 -15.35
CA ALA A 177 3.02 11.24 -13.96
C ALA A 177 3.72 10.29 -12.97
N TRP A 178 4.06 9.07 -13.39
CA TRP A 178 4.78 8.10 -12.57
C TRP A 178 6.18 8.60 -12.24
N HIS A 179 6.92 9.06 -13.24
CA HIS A 179 8.27 9.61 -13.07
C HIS A 179 8.25 10.89 -12.22
N ARG A 180 7.36 11.83 -12.54
CA ARG A 180 7.21 13.10 -11.80
C ARG A 180 6.88 12.88 -10.32
N ARG A 181 6.13 11.82 -9.99
CA ARG A 181 5.76 11.46 -8.62
C ARG A 181 6.81 10.60 -7.89
N GLY A 182 7.93 10.30 -8.55
CA GLY A 182 9.04 9.55 -7.97
C GLY A 182 8.70 8.10 -7.62
N PHE A 183 7.83 7.45 -8.39
CA PHE A 183 7.33 6.12 -8.07
C PHE A 183 8.37 5.02 -8.23
N ALA A 184 9.48 5.28 -8.95
CA ALA A 184 10.65 4.40 -8.98
C ALA A 184 11.23 4.12 -7.59
N GLY A 185 11.07 5.06 -6.64
CA GLY A 185 11.53 4.89 -5.25
C GLY A 185 10.51 4.27 -4.29
N LYS A 186 9.41 3.69 -4.78
CA LYS A 186 8.51 2.89 -3.94
C LYS A 186 9.15 1.56 -3.54
N LEU A 187 8.90 1.08 -2.32
CA LEU A 187 9.43 -0.21 -1.86
C LEU A 187 9.12 -1.34 -2.86
N ARG A 188 7.85 -1.48 -3.26
CA ARG A 188 7.41 -2.50 -4.20
C ARG A 188 8.17 -2.46 -5.53
N VAL A 189 8.39 -1.26 -6.08
CA VAL A 189 9.08 -1.10 -7.36
C VAL A 189 10.54 -1.49 -7.22
N VAL A 190 11.22 -0.97 -6.19
CA VAL A 190 12.64 -1.26 -5.95
C VAL A 190 12.86 -2.74 -5.66
N ALA A 191 12.05 -3.37 -4.80
CA ALA A 191 12.16 -4.79 -4.51
C ALA A 191 11.99 -5.65 -5.77
N ALA A 192 10.97 -5.38 -6.60
CA ALA A 192 10.76 -6.10 -7.86
C ALA A 192 11.93 -5.89 -8.84
N THR A 193 12.48 -4.68 -8.94
CA THR A 193 13.65 -4.39 -9.78
C THR A 193 14.89 -5.14 -9.32
N GLU A 194 15.07 -5.32 -8.01
CA GLU A 194 16.15 -6.12 -7.42
C GLU A 194 15.85 -7.65 -7.49
N GLY A 195 14.76 -8.03 -8.15
CA GLY A 195 14.39 -9.43 -8.35
C GLY A 195 13.66 -10.08 -7.16
N ILE A 196 13.19 -9.29 -6.21
CA ILE A 196 12.38 -9.76 -5.08
C ILE A 196 10.90 -9.49 -5.40
N PRO A 197 10.08 -10.53 -5.65
CA PRO A 197 8.67 -10.33 -5.96
C PRO A 197 7.96 -9.61 -4.83
N SER A 198 7.16 -8.59 -5.19
CA SER A 198 6.58 -7.70 -4.20
C SER A 198 5.25 -7.12 -4.61
N ILE A 199 4.36 -6.98 -3.62
CA ILE A 199 3.02 -6.46 -3.79
C ILE A 199 2.71 -5.34 -2.78
N THR A 200 1.77 -4.47 -3.14
CA THR A 200 1.19 -3.48 -2.24
C THR A 200 -0.32 -3.67 -2.15
N PRO A 201 -0.81 -4.36 -1.12
CA PRO A 201 -2.24 -4.36 -0.80
C PRO A 201 -2.67 -2.99 -0.26
N GLU A 202 -3.72 -2.42 -0.87
CA GLU A 202 -4.38 -1.20 -0.44
C GLU A 202 -5.66 -1.56 0.33
N LEU A 203 -5.63 -1.40 1.65
CA LEU A 203 -6.61 -1.91 2.59
C LEU A 203 -7.64 -0.85 3.00
N ALA A 204 -8.47 -0.42 2.03
CA ALA A 204 -9.59 0.52 2.19
C ALA A 204 -9.22 1.88 2.79
N TYR A 205 -9.95 2.33 3.83
CA TYR A 205 -9.95 3.70 4.34
C TYR A 205 -8.81 3.96 5.31
N ASN A 206 -8.21 5.15 5.22
CA ASN A 206 -7.26 5.60 6.23
C ASN A 206 -7.96 6.08 7.53
N LYS A 207 -7.20 6.20 8.61
CA LYS A 207 -7.61 6.72 9.93
C LYS A 207 -8.73 5.97 10.66
N GLN A 208 -9.13 4.81 10.17
CA GLN A 208 -10.15 3.98 10.82
C GLN A 208 -9.89 2.51 10.56
N ILE A 209 -10.26 1.67 11.50
CA ILE A 209 -10.23 0.22 11.35
C ILE A 209 -11.48 -0.21 10.59
N VAL A 210 -11.28 -0.91 9.48
CA VAL A 210 -12.35 -1.50 8.67
C VAL A 210 -12.29 -3.02 8.87
N GLU A 211 -13.17 -3.54 9.71
CA GLU A 211 -13.13 -4.93 10.19
C GLU A 211 -13.02 -5.96 9.05
N GLU A 212 -13.90 -5.86 8.07
CA GLU A 212 -13.94 -6.78 6.92
C GLU A 212 -12.61 -6.77 6.14
N VAL A 213 -12.04 -5.59 5.94
CA VAL A 213 -10.81 -5.43 5.18
C VAL A 213 -9.60 -5.96 5.95
N VAL A 214 -9.57 -5.75 7.27
CA VAL A 214 -8.53 -6.31 8.14
C VAL A 214 -8.60 -7.84 8.15
N GLU A 215 -9.80 -8.42 8.26
CA GLU A 215 -10.00 -9.87 8.19
C GLU A 215 -9.55 -10.45 6.84
N ASN A 216 -9.91 -9.79 5.74
CA ASN A 216 -9.46 -10.17 4.40
C ASN A 216 -7.93 -10.03 4.26
N GLY A 217 -7.34 -8.99 4.86
CA GLY A 217 -5.89 -8.81 4.90
C GLY A 217 -5.17 -9.95 5.63
N VAL A 218 -5.70 -10.38 6.78
CA VAL A 218 -5.15 -11.52 7.54
C VAL A 218 -5.25 -12.82 6.74
N ALA A 219 -6.41 -13.08 6.13
CA ALA A 219 -6.62 -14.25 5.27
C ALA A 219 -5.64 -14.22 4.08
N GLY A 220 -5.50 -13.06 3.42
CA GLY A 220 -4.58 -12.86 2.31
C GLY A 220 -3.11 -13.11 2.68
N LEU A 221 -2.65 -12.64 3.85
CA LEU A 221 -1.29 -12.93 4.31
C LEU A 221 -1.07 -14.44 4.57
N LEU A 222 -2.06 -15.14 5.14
CA LEU A 222 -1.99 -16.59 5.33
C LEU A 222 -1.96 -17.32 3.97
N ASP A 223 -2.72 -16.85 2.98
CA ASP A 223 -2.74 -17.41 1.64
C ASP A 223 -1.43 -17.13 0.88
N VAL A 224 -0.82 -15.96 1.05
CA VAL A 224 0.56 -15.70 0.57
C VAL A 224 1.55 -16.69 1.19
N CYS A 225 1.45 -16.98 2.50
CA CYS A 225 2.29 -17.97 3.14
C CYS A 225 2.06 -19.38 2.57
N ARG A 226 0.83 -19.76 2.21
CA ARG A 226 0.53 -21.04 1.53
C ARG A 226 1.13 -21.07 0.11
N HIS A 227 0.93 -20.00 -0.66
CA HIS A 227 1.49 -19.86 -2.00
C HIS A 227 3.01 -20.03 -2.03
N LEU A 228 3.69 -19.46 -1.04
CA LEU A 228 5.15 -19.55 -0.89
C LEU A 228 5.61 -20.91 -0.30
N GLY A 229 4.69 -21.84 0.00
CA GLY A 229 5.01 -23.12 0.63
C GLY A 229 5.43 -23.01 2.10
N MET A 230 5.18 -21.86 2.74
CA MET A 230 5.52 -21.63 4.14
C MET A 230 4.48 -22.22 5.11
N LEU A 231 3.25 -22.39 4.66
CA LEU A 231 2.17 -23.02 5.42
C LEU A 231 1.55 -24.15 4.60
N PRO A 232 0.99 -25.20 5.26
CA PRO A 232 0.28 -26.27 4.57
C PRO A 232 -1.03 -25.76 3.97
N GLY A 233 -1.46 -26.39 2.85
CA GLY A 233 -2.69 -26.09 2.12
C GLY A 233 -2.44 -25.21 0.91
N GLU A 234 -3.51 -24.97 0.15
CA GLU A 234 -3.50 -24.09 -1.03
C GLU A 234 -4.11 -22.73 -0.68
N PRO A 235 -3.72 -21.65 -1.39
CA PRO A 235 -4.42 -20.38 -1.30
C PRO A 235 -5.90 -20.53 -1.66
N SER A 236 -6.73 -19.63 -1.19
CA SER A 236 -8.15 -19.56 -1.57
C SER A 236 -8.27 -19.29 -3.06
N ASP A 237 -9.11 -20.09 -3.75
CA ASP A 237 -9.38 -19.90 -5.18
C ASP A 237 -10.28 -18.67 -5.37
N ARG A 238 -9.79 -17.68 -6.12
CA ARG A 238 -10.51 -16.44 -6.45
C ARG A 238 -10.23 -16.03 -7.89
N GLU A 239 -11.22 -15.44 -8.52
CA GLU A 239 -11.10 -14.87 -9.86
C GLU A 239 -11.12 -13.33 -9.77
N PRO A 240 -9.98 -12.65 -9.58
CA PRO A 240 -9.94 -11.21 -9.45
C PRO A 240 -10.19 -10.51 -10.80
N THR A 241 -10.78 -9.32 -10.74
CA THR A 241 -10.74 -8.40 -11.87
C THR A 241 -9.32 -7.87 -12.03
N ILE A 242 -8.73 -8.04 -13.20
CA ILE A 242 -7.41 -7.49 -13.54
C ILE A 242 -7.60 -6.18 -14.28
N ALA A 243 -6.95 -5.12 -13.80
CA ALA A 243 -6.98 -3.82 -14.44
C ALA A 243 -5.60 -3.17 -14.45
N ARG A 244 -5.38 -2.24 -15.38
CA ARG A 244 -4.14 -1.47 -15.43
C ARG A 244 -4.26 -0.20 -14.62
N ASN A 245 -3.28 0.03 -13.75
CA ASN A 245 -3.08 1.31 -13.08
C ASN A 245 -2.32 2.26 -13.99
N HIS A 246 -3.04 3.03 -14.80
CA HIS A 246 -2.47 4.05 -15.68
C HIS A 246 -2.27 5.39 -14.96
N LEU A 247 -2.46 5.44 -13.63
CA LEU A 247 -2.39 6.63 -12.79
C LEU A 247 -3.33 7.77 -13.22
N GLY A 248 -4.34 7.46 -14.05
CA GLY A 248 -5.40 8.39 -14.39
C GLY A 248 -6.19 8.73 -13.13
N GLN A 249 -6.25 10.01 -12.85
CA GLN A 249 -6.98 10.54 -11.71
C GLN A 249 -7.85 11.67 -12.17
N VAL A 250 -9.12 11.61 -11.83
CA VAL A 250 -9.98 12.77 -11.91
C VAL A 250 -9.64 13.68 -10.75
N THR A 251 -9.12 14.86 -11.03
CA THR A 251 -8.66 15.81 -10.02
C THR A 251 -9.55 17.03 -9.93
N ALA A 252 -9.52 17.70 -8.77
CA ALA A 252 -10.10 19.00 -8.59
C ALA A 252 -9.31 20.04 -9.42
N GLY A 253 -9.95 20.68 -10.39
CA GLY A 253 -9.41 21.85 -11.09
C GLY A 253 -9.58 23.14 -10.29
N GLU A 254 -10.56 23.16 -9.39
CA GLU A 254 -10.91 24.27 -8.53
C GLU A 254 -11.04 23.78 -7.07
N SER A 255 -10.66 24.63 -6.11
CA SER A 255 -10.85 24.37 -4.69
C SER A 255 -12.31 24.58 -4.28
N GLY A 256 -12.84 23.75 -3.37
CA GLY A 256 -14.22 23.89 -2.93
C GLY A 256 -14.75 22.70 -2.15
N LEU A 257 -16.06 22.49 -2.22
CA LEU A 257 -16.75 21.33 -1.65
C LEU A 257 -17.10 20.33 -2.75
N PHE A 258 -16.43 19.21 -2.79
CA PHE A 258 -16.76 18.11 -3.68
C PHE A 258 -17.96 17.33 -3.14
N ARG A 259 -18.94 17.16 -3.99
CA ARG A 259 -20.10 16.31 -3.73
C ARG A 259 -20.15 15.19 -4.76
N PRO A 260 -19.78 13.95 -4.38
CA PRO A 260 -19.97 12.80 -5.25
C PRO A 260 -21.43 12.66 -5.68
N LYS A 261 -21.68 12.11 -6.87
CA LYS A 261 -23.03 11.78 -7.33
C LYS A 261 -23.63 10.72 -6.38
N PRO A 262 -24.80 10.97 -5.74
CA PRO A 262 -25.34 10.09 -4.71
C PRO A 262 -25.64 8.65 -5.12
N SER A 263 -25.81 8.40 -6.42
CA SER A 263 -26.09 7.07 -6.97
C SER A 263 -24.83 6.34 -7.46
N LEU A 264 -23.67 6.85 -7.14
CA LEU A 264 -22.39 6.30 -7.60
C LEU A 264 -21.60 5.75 -6.42
N ASP A 265 -21.24 4.48 -6.54
CA ASP A 265 -20.41 3.79 -5.58
C ASP A 265 -19.16 3.21 -6.26
N VAL A 266 -18.07 3.02 -5.49
CA VAL A 266 -16.90 2.27 -5.96
C VAL A 266 -17.32 0.84 -6.32
N GLY A 267 -16.64 0.25 -7.30
CA GLY A 267 -17.01 -1.06 -7.85
C GLY A 267 -17.94 -1.00 -9.07
N GLN A 268 -18.47 0.17 -9.41
CA GLN A 268 -19.30 0.32 -10.60
C GLN A 268 -18.43 0.58 -11.84
N PHE A 269 -18.86 0.01 -12.98
CA PHE A 269 -18.29 0.38 -14.27
C PHE A 269 -18.89 1.72 -14.72
N VAL A 270 -18.05 2.63 -15.15
CA VAL A 270 -18.43 3.96 -15.64
C VAL A 270 -17.90 4.20 -17.04
N PRO A 271 -18.72 4.77 -17.95
CA PRO A 271 -18.24 5.17 -19.26
C PRO A 271 -17.44 6.47 -19.19
N ASP A 272 -16.57 6.69 -20.18
CA ASP A 272 -15.87 7.97 -20.38
C ASP A 272 -16.87 9.14 -20.39
N GLY A 273 -16.51 10.25 -19.76
CA GLY A 273 -17.36 11.44 -19.63
C GLY A 273 -18.51 11.31 -18.63
N ALA A 274 -18.72 10.15 -17.99
CA ALA A 274 -19.75 9.99 -16.96
C ALA A 274 -19.55 10.97 -15.79
N LYS A 275 -20.60 11.67 -15.38
CA LYS A 275 -20.56 12.57 -14.22
C LYS A 275 -20.35 11.78 -12.93
N LEU A 276 -19.23 12.06 -12.23
CA LEU A 276 -18.85 11.46 -10.96
C LEU A 276 -19.25 12.32 -9.76
N GLY A 277 -19.30 13.63 -9.93
CA GLY A 277 -19.65 14.57 -8.88
C GLY A 277 -19.57 16.03 -9.32
N THR A 278 -19.66 16.92 -8.34
CA THR A 278 -19.62 18.38 -8.56
C THR A 278 -18.81 19.04 -7.45
N VAL A 279 -17.93 19.98 -7.80
CA VAL A 279 -17.27 20.90 -6.84
C VAL A 279 -18.04 22.20 -6.79
N TYR A 280 -18.37 22.63 -5.59
CA TYR A 280 -19.07 23.88 -5.32
C TYR A 280 -18.19 24.88 -4.57
N ASP A 281 -18.29 26.16 -4.91
CA ASP A 281 -17.79 27.23 -4.05
C ASP A 281 -18.70 27.31 -2.80
N PRO A 282 -18.17 27.10 -1.58
CA PRO A 282 -18.97 27.09 -0.35
C PRO A 282 -19.52 28.45 0.05
N THR A 283 -18.98 29.53 -0.51
CA THR A 283 -19.35 30.92 -0.17
C THR A 283 -20.41 31.49 -1.11
N THR A 284 -20.37 31.14 -2.38
CA THR A 284 -21.29 31.61 -3.40
C THR A 284 -22.34 30.58 -3.81
N TYR A 285 -22.17 29.30 -3.38
CA TYR A 285 -23.01 28.14 -3.70
C TYR A 285 -23.01 27.77 -5.18
N ARG A 286 -22.09 28.34 -5.96
CA ARG A 286 -21.99 28.06 -7.40
C ARG A 286 -21.25 26.76 -7.65
N GLU A 287 -21.69 26.03 -8.66
CA GLU A 287 -20.90 24.96 -9.26
C GLU A 287 -19.66 25.58 -9.94
N VAL A 288 -18.46 25.10 -9.56
CA VAL A 288 -17.18 25.56 -10.14
C VAL A 288 -16.55 24.48 -11.00
N GLN A 289 -16.91 23.20 -10.78
CA GLN A 289 -16.46 22.09 -11.61
C GLN A 289 -17.45 20.94 -11.62
N THR A 290 -17.73 20.37 -12.79
CA THR A 290 -18.28 19.01 -12.92
C THR A 290 -17.11 18.02 -13.06
N ALA A 291 -16.99 17.07 -12.13
CA ALA A 291 -16.02 15.97 -12.23
C ALA A 291 -16.61 14.85 -13.10
N THR A 292 -15.91 14.46 -14.15
CA THR A 292 -16.30 13.38 -15.07
C THR A 292 -15.23 12.31 -15.15
N ALA A 293 -15.63 11.06 -15.44
CA ALA A 293 -14.70 9.97 -15.72
C ALA A 293 -13.80 10.34 -16.91
N ASP A 294 -12.54 9.98 -16.83
CA ASP A 294 -11.51 10.25 -17.86
C ASP A 294 -11.37 9.09 -18.86
N ARG A 295 -12.15 8.02 -18.68
CA ARG A 295 -12.18 6.80 -19.50
C ARG A 295 -13.32 5.87 -19.14
N ASP A 296 -13.56 4.86 -19.99
CA ASP A 296 -14.35 3.69 -19.65
C ASP A 296 -13.57 2.82 -18.65
N GLY A 297 -14.25 2.31 -17.60
CA GLY A 297 -13.60 1.39 -16.66
C GLY A 297 -14.27 1.24 -15.31
N LEU A 298 -13.57 0.56 -14.41
CA LEU A 298 -14.03 0.32 -13.04
C LEU A 298 -13.69 1.52 -12.15
N LEU A 299 -14.69 2.16 -11.57
CA LEU A 299 -14.48 3.18 -10.55
C LEU A 299 -13.98 2.50 -9.27
N TYR A 300 -12.68 2.60 -8.96
CA TYR A 300 -12.11 1.94 -7.80
C TYR A 300 -11.78 2.89 -6.63
N ALA A 301 -11.77 4.21 -6.89
CA ALA A 301 -11.62 5.21 -5.84
C ALA A 301 -12.51 6.42 -6.09
N LEU A 302 -13.17 6.89 -5.03
CA LEU A 302 -14.04 8.07 -5.04
C LEU A 302 -13.92 8.78 -3.70
N THR A 303 -13.39 10.02 -3.68
CA THR A 303 -13.21 10.73 -2.42
C THR A 303 -14.56 11.14 -1.82
N LYS A 304 -14.70 10.95 -0.50
CA LYS A 304 -15.82 11.46 0.31
C LYS A 304 -15.37 12.55 1.27
N GLU A 305 -14.08 12.85 1.32
CA GLU A 305 -13.59 14.06 1.99
C GLU A 305 -14.07 15.27 1.19
N ALA A 306 -15.08 15.97 1.71
CA ALA A 306 -15.81 16.96 0.94
C ALA A 306 -14.99 18.23 0.64
N THR A 307 -14.09 18.64 1.53
CA THR A 307 -13.22 19.81 1.29
C THR A 307 -12.05 19.40 0.42
N VAL A 308 -11.94 20.00 -0.77
CA VAL A 308 -10.90 19.70 -1.73
C VAL A 308 -10.15 20.97 -2.15
N THR A 309 -8.86 20.80 -2.39
CA THR A 309 -7.99 21.83 -2.96
C THR A 309 -7.70 21.49 -4.43
N ALA A 310 -7.49 22.50 -5.27
CA ALA A 310 -7.09 22.26 -6.66
C ALA A 310 -5.87 21.33 -6.72
N GLY A 311 -5.97 20.28 -7.54
CA GLY A 311 -5.00 19.19 -7.63
C GLY A 311 -5.32 17.95 -6.79
N ASP A 312 -6.25 18.02 -5.82
CA ASP A 312 -6.65 16.84 -5.05
C ASP A 312 -7.37 15.82 -5.93
N GLN A 313 -7.14 14.53 -5.64
CA GLN A 313 -7.81 13.44 -6.31
C GLN A 313 -9.29 13.37 -5.88
N LEU A 314 -10.19 13.37 -6.86
CA LEU A 314 -11.63 13.19 -6.68
C LEU A 314 -12.07 11.76 -6.92
N ALA A 315 -11.51 11.11 -7.94
CA ALA A 315 -11.83 9.73 -8.31
C ALA A 315 -10.69 9.07 -9.08
N SER A 316 -10.72 7.75 -9.19
CA SER A 316 -9.88 6.97 -10.11
C SER A 316 -10.69 5.88 -10.78
N VAL A 317 -10.50 5.76 -12.09
CA VAL A 317 -11.12 4.74 -12.94
C VAL A 317 -10.02 3.84 -13.50
N ALA A 318 -10.11 2.54 -13.31
CA ALA A 318 -9.15 1.55 -13.80
C ALA A 318 -9.64 0.94 -15.11
N GLU A 319 -8.72 0.82 -16.09
CA GLU A 319 -8.98 0.14 -17.36
C GLU A 319 -8.94 -1.37 -17.12
N VAL A 320 -10.12 -2.01 -17.18
CA VAL A 320 -10.22 -3.48 -17.06
C VAL A 320 -9.61 -4.14 -18.27
N ARG A 321 -8.82 -5.18 -18.05
CA ARG A 321 -8.20 -5.98 -19.10
C ARG A 321 -8.76 -7.39 -19.06
N ASP A 322 -8.91 -7.97 -20.24
CA ASP A 322 -9.11 -9.41 -20.37
C ASP A 322 -7.84 -10.12 -19.85
N GLY A 323 -8.02 -11.04 -18.89
CA GLY A 323 -6.97 -11.69 -18.11
C GLY A 323 -6.07 -12.63 -18.93
#